data_74c2997034c2920ffca875b778959a16
#
_entry.id   74c2997034c2920ffca875b778959a16
#
_cell.length_a   1.000
_cell.length_b   1.000
_cell.length_c   1.000
_cell.angle_alpha   90.00
_cell.angle_beta   90.00
_cell.angle_gamma   90.00
#
_symmetry.space_group_name_H-M   'P 1'
#
loop_
_entity.id
_entity.type
_entity.pdbx_description
1 polymer ?
#
loop_
_entity_poly.entity_id
_entity_poly.type
_entity_poly.pdbx_seq_one_letter_code
_entity_poly.pdbx_strand_id
1 'polypeptide(L)'
;LEEVGHDTYHHTMFEMLGNWSFGDYFKKEAISWAWEYLVEVLKLNPEHLYATVFEGSPEEGLSRDDEAASYWEQFLPKDHIINGNKHDNFWEMGDTGPCGPCSEIHIDLRPAEERAKISGRDLVNHDHPQVIEIWNLVFMQYNRKADGSLEPLPAKVIDTGMGFERLCMACLLYTSPSPRD
;
A
#
# COMPACT_ATOMS: atom_id res chain seq x y z
N LEU A 1 -18.22 -1.48 -6.30
CA LEU A 1 -19.30 -2.47 -6.53
C LEU A 1 -19.17 -3.19 -7.87
N GLU A 2 -18.56 -2.55 -8.87
CA GLU A 2 -18.43 -3.13 -10.21
C GLU A 2 -17.48 -4.33 -10.26
N GLU A 3 -16.48 -4.37 -9.38
CA GLU A 3 -15.47 -5.43 -9.30
C GLU A 3 -15.92 -6.64 -8.47
N VAL A 4 -16.93 -6.46 -7.62
CA VAL A 4 -17.40 -7.51 -6.71
C VAL A 4 -17.96 -8.71 -7.49
N GLY A 5 -17.36 -9.89 -7.25
CA GLY A 5 -17.72 -11.13 -7.93
C GLY A 5 -17.05 -11.36 -9.29
N HIS A 6 -16.18 -10.44 -9.72
CA HIS A 6 -15.37 -10.54 -10.93
C HIS A 6 -13.92 -10.94 -10.65
N ASP A 7 -13.48 -10.79 -9.41
CA ASP A 7 -12.16 -11.22 -8.94
C ASP A 7 -12.25 -11.92 -7.57
N THR A 8 -11.11 -12.28 -6.99
CA THR A 8 -11.01 -13.04 -5.75
C THR A 8 -10.73 -12.16 -4.52
N TYR A 9 -10.62 -10.84 -4.67
CA TYR A 9 -10.21 -9.94 -3.59
C TYR A 9 -11.08 -8.69 -3.41
N HIS A 10 -12.09 -8.46 -4.26
CA HIS A 10 -13.14 -7.49 -4.03
C HIS A 10 -14.39 -8.16 -3.46
N HIS A 11 -14.68 -7.91 -2.19
CA HIS A 11 -15.78 -8.54 -1.44
C HIS A 11 -16.98 -7.60 -1.31
N THR A 12 -18.15 -8.16 -1.01
CA THR A 12 -19.37 -7.37 -0.72
C THR A 12 -19.28 -6.64 0.62
N MET A 13 -18.45 -7.14 1.52
CA MET A 13 -18.11 -6.55 2.82
C MET A 13 -16.65 -6.91 3.13
N PHE A 14 -15.96 -6.01 3.77
CA PHE A 14 -14.60 -6.27 4.26
C PHE A 14 -14.37 -5.54 5.59
N GLU A 15 -13.44 -6.05 6.37
CA GLU A 15 -12.94 -5.38 7.56
C GLU A 15 -11.64 -4.64 7.24
N MET A 16 -11.58 -3.37 7.61
CA MET A 16 -10.36 -2.58 7.46
C MET A 16 -9.65 -2.50 8.80
N LEU A 17 -8.45 -3.03 8.86
CA LEU A 17 -7.53 -2.86 9.98
C LEU A 17 -6.65 -1.64 9.71
N GLY A 18 -6.17 -1.01 10.77
CA GLY A 18 -5.29 0.14 10.58
C GLY A 18 -4.70 0.66 11.88
N ASN A 19 -3.84 1.65 11.72
CA ASN A 19 -3.29 2.46 12.81
C ASN A 19 -3.24 3.92 12.37
N TRP A 20 -3.31 4.82 13.35
CA TRP A 20 -3.39 6.25 13.13
C TRP A 20 -2.43 6.99 14.04
N SER A 21 -1.84 8.07 13.54
CA SER A 21 -1.00 8.97 14.32
C SER A 21 -1.32 10.42 13.97
N PHE A 22 -1.51 11.22 14.98
CA PHE A 22 -1.78 12.65 14.87
C PHE A 22 -0.61 13.46 15.43
N GLY A 23 0.60 13.21 14.86
CA GLY A 23 1.82 13.90 15.22
C GLY A 23 2.75 13.15 16.17
N ASP A 24 2.45 11.91 16.56
CA ASP A 24 3.30 11.09 17.45
C ASP A 24 4.41 10.37 16.68
N TYR A 25 4.06 9.71 15.57
CA TYR A 25 5.00 9.01 14.71
C TYR A 25 4.68 9.27 13.23
N PHE A 26 5.62 8.94 12.35
CA PHE A 26 5.42 9.16 10.91
C PHE A 26 5.96 7.98 10.08
N LYS A 27 6.49 8.23 8.88
CA LYS A 27 6.87 7.22 7.89
C LYS A 27 7.78 6.13 8.43
N LYS A 28 8.82 6.51 9.19
CA LYS A 28 9.83 5.57 9.69
C LYS A 28 9.21 4.48 10.57
N GLU A 29 8.47 4.89 11.56
CA GLU A 29 7.83 3.99 12.50
C GLU A 29 6.72 3.18 11.82
N ALA A 30 5.88 3.83 11.00
CA ALA A 30 4.80 3.16 10.29
C ALA A 30 5.34 2.04 9.38
N ILE A 31 6.40 2.31 8.60
CA ILE A 31 7.04 1.32 7.72
C ILE A 31 7.69 0.21 8.54
N SER A 32 8.43 0.55 9.60
CA SER A 32 9.11 -0.44 10.43
C SER A 32 8.14 -1.39 11.13
N TRP A 33 7.03 -0.86 11.65
CA TRP A 33 6.01 -1.67 12.34
C TRP A 33 5.19 -2.49 11.35
N ALA A 34 4.91 -1.97 10.16
CA ALA A 34 4.26 -2.74 9.12
C ALA A 34 5.13 -3.96 8.71
N TRP A 35 6.43 -3.75 8.53
CA TRP A 35 7.37 -4.83 8.25
C TRP A 35 7.44 -5.85 9.38
N GLU A 36 7.62 -5.40 10.61
CA GLU A 36 7.66 -6.26 11.80
C GLU A 36 6.40 -7.12 11.88
N TYR A 37 5.22 -6.50 11.71
CA TYR A 37 3.95 -7.21 11.79
C TYR A 37 3.83 -8.28 10.69
N LEU A 38 4.07 -7.92 9.44
CA LEU A 38 3.91 -8.84 8.32
C LEU A 38 4.95 -9.98 8.32
N VAL A 39 6.21 -9.65 8.58
CA VAL A 39 7.32 -10.61 8.43
C VAL A 39 7.68 -11.31 9.74
N GLU A 40 7.75 -10.58 10.85
CA GLU A 40 8.20 -11.18 12.11
C GLU A 40 7.04 -11.80 12.91
N VAL A 41 5.86 -11.20 12.88
CA VAL A 41 4.68 -11.71 13.59
C VAL A 41 3.92 -12.71 12.73
N LEU A 42 3.48 -12.32 11.53
CA LEU A 42 2.67 -13.15 10.65
C LEU A 42 3.49 -14.15 9.82
N LYS A 43 4.80 -14.00 9.78
CA LYS A 43 5.72 -14.91 9.07
C LYS A 43 5.48 -14.99 7.56
N LEU A 44 5.01 -13.90 6.94
CA LEU A 44 4.96 -13.82 5.49
C LEU A 44 6.38 -13.85 4.91
N ASN A 45 6.52 -14.47 3.75
CA ASN A 45 7.82 -14.55 3.10
C ASN A 45 8.20 -13.17 2.52
N PRO A 46 9.30 -12.54 2.99
CA PRO A 46 9.72 -11.23 2.51
C PRO A 46 10.06 -11.20 1.01
N GLU A 47 10.45 -12.33 0.41
CA GLU A 47 10.73 -12.42 -1.04
C GLU A 47 9.47 -12.22 -1.91
N HIS A 48 8.29 -12.36 -1.32
CA HIS A 48 7.02 -12.17 -2.01
C HIS A 48 6.42 -10.77 -1.81
N LEU A 49 7.05 -9.94 -0.98
CA LEU A 49 6.55 -8.61 -0.63
C LEU A 49 7.19 -7.53 -1.51
N TYR A 50 6.36 -6.59 -1.91
CA TYR A 50 6.73 -5.40 -2.68
C TYR A 50 6.14 -4.16 -2.00
N ALA A 51 6.84 -3.05 -2.06
CA ALA A 51 6.33 -1.77 -1.59
C ALA A 51 6.29 -0.77 -2.74
N THR A 52 5.25 0.03 -2.81
CA THR A 52 5.21 1.17 -3.72
C THR A 52 5.59 2.45 -2.98
N VAL A 53 6.12 3.42 -3.70
CA VAL A 53 6.35 4.78 -3.21
C VAL A 53 5.91 5.78 -4.25
N PHE A 54 5.39 6.91 -3.82
CA PHE A 54 4.94 7.96 -4.73
C PHE A 54 6.09 8.47 -5.61
N GLU A 55 5.89 8.44 -6.93
CA GLU A 55 6.91 8.85 -7.91
C GLU A 55 7.06 10.36 -8.07
N GLY A 56 6.13 11.12 -7.48
CA GLY A 56 6.05 12.57 -7.63
C GLY A 56 5.02 13.00 -8.66
N SER A 57 4.75 14.30 -8.69
CA SER A 57 3.92 14.97 -9.68
C SER A 57 4.54 16.33 -10.00
N PRO A 58 5.35 16.42 -11.07
CA PRO A 58 6.00 17.69 -11.45
C PRO A 58 4.99 18.80 -11.73
N GLU A 59 3.80 18.47 -12.22
CA GLU A 59 2.72 19.42 -12.51
C GLU A 59 2.22 20.13 -11.24
N GLU A 60 2.27 19.45 -10.10
CA GLU A 60 1.90 19.99 -8.80
C GLU A 60 3.11 20.40 -7.94
N GLY A 61 4.32 20.32 -8.50
CA GLY A 61 5.55 20.62 -7.79
C GLY A 61 5.90 19.61 -6.69
N LEU A 62 5.37 18.40 -6.78
CA LEU A 62 5.62 17.33 -5.82
C LEU A 62 6.76 16.43 -6.29
N SER A 63 7.75 16.23 -5.44
CA SER A 63 8.86 15.30 -5.68
C SER A 63 8.49 13.87 -5.30
N ARG A 64 9.29 12.92 -5.80
CA ARG A 64 9.23 11.52 -5.38
C ARG A 64 9.40 11.42 -3.86
N ASP A 65 8.73 10.46 -3.24
CA ASP A 65 8.87 10.17 -1.81
C ASP A 65 10.14 9.32 -1.54
N ASP A 66 11.30 9.98 -1.68
CA ASP A 66 12.60 9.36 -1.41
C ASP A 66 12.79 9.00 0.08
N GLU A 67 12.09 9.70 0.96
CA GLU A 67 12.11 9.40 2.40
C GLU A 67 11.50 8.01 2.66
N ALA A 68 10.29 7.74 2.17
CA ALA A 68 9.68 6.42 2.29
C ALA A 68 10.52 5.33 1.61
N ALA A 69 11.06 5.59 0.42
CA ALA A 69 11.93 4.67 -0.27
C ALA A 69 13.16 4.30 0.58
N SER A 70 13.80 5.29 1.22
CA SER A 70 14.97 5.06 2.07
C SER A 70 14.67 4.20 3.30
N TYR A 71 13.45 4.29 3.85
CA TYR A 71 13.03 3.42 4.96
C TYR A 71 12.77 2.00 4.49
N TRP A 72 12.13 1.82 3.32
CA TRP A 72 11.92 0.51 2.74
C TRP A 72 13.22 -0.19 2.34
N GLU A 73 14.25 0.53 1.89
CA GLU A 73 15.57 -0.03 1.54
C GLU A 73 16.28 -0.71 2.73
N GLN A 74 15.82 -0.48 3.95
CA GLN A 74 16.33 -1.18 5.14
C GLN A 74 15.80 -2.62 5.23
N PHE A 75 14.73 -2.93 4.55
CA PHE A 75 13.99 -4.19 4.65
C PHE A 75 13.89 -4.94 3.31
N LEU A 76 13.71 -4.20 2.23
CA LEU A 76 13.47 -4.72 0.89
C LEU A 76 14.64 -4.41 -0.05
N PRO A 77 14.97 -5.32 -0.98
CA PRO A 77 15.87 -4.99 -2.07
C PRO A 77 15.25 -3.91 -2.98
N LYS A 78 16.09 -3.13 -3.65
CA LYS A 78 15.63 -2.00 -4.48
C LYS A 78 14.66 -2.37 -5.59
N ASP A 79 14.77 -3.56 -6.11
CA ASP A 79 13.86 -4.07 -7.15
C ASP A 79 12.48 -4.46 -6.61
N HIS A 80 12.32 -4.55 -5.29
CA HIS A 80 11.03 -4.70 -4.63
C HIS A 80 10.38 -3.38 -4.20
N ILE A 81 11.04 -2.25 -4.48
CA ILE A 81 10.50 -0.90 -4.22
C ILE A 81 10.15 -0.26 -5.55
N ILE A 82 8.87 0.01 -5.77
CA ILE A 82 8.31 0.37 -7.05
C ILE A 82 7.78 1.80 -6.99
N ASN A 83 8.05 2.59 -8.01
CA ASN A 83 7.44 3.91 -8.14
C ASN A 83 5.98 3.76 -8.56
N GLY A 84 5.08 4.39 -7.85
CA GLY A 84 3.67 4.46 -8.17
C GLY A 84 3.25 5.88 -8.54
N ASN A 85 2.32 5.96 -9.46
CA ASN A 85 1.79 7.23 -9.97
C ASN A 85 0.88 7.93 -8.94
N LYS A 86 0.39 9.11 -9.26
CA LYS A 86 -0.49 9.87 -8.37
C LYS A 86 -1.80 9.15 -8.08
N HIS A 87 -2.36 8.43 -9.03
CA HIS A 87 -3.63 7.72 -8.86
C HIS A 87 -3.53 6.66 -7.76
N ASP A 88 -2.41 5.92 -7.71
CA ASP A 88 -2.23 4.80 -6.79
C ASP A 88 -1.53 5.24 -5.49
N ASN A 89 -0.60 6.20 -5.56
CA ASN A 89 0.30 6.54 -4.46
C ASN A 89 0.19 7.97 -3.92
N PHE A 90 -0.92 8.67 -4.20
CA PHE A 90 -1.22 9.95 -3.56
C PHE A 90 -2.69 9.98 -3.12
N TRP A 91 -2.91 9.85 -1.82
CA TRP A 91 -4.25 9.81 -1.26
C TRP A 91 -4.80 11.21 -1.01
N GLU A 92 -6.05 11.43 -1.38
CA GLU A 92 -6.79 12.67 -1.17
C GLU A 92 -8.16 12.34 -0.54
N MET A 93 -8.54 13.08 0.49
CA MET A 93 -9.83 12.89 1.16
C MET A 93 -11.01 13.20 0.22
N GLY A 94 -10.80 14.10 -0.72
CA GLY A 94 -11.75 14.56 -1.71
C GLY A 94 -11.18 15.77 -2.46
N ASP A 95 -12.04 16.60 -3.01
CA ASP A 95 -11.64 17.80 -3.75
C ASP A 95 -10.85 18.79 -2.87
N THR A 96 -11.08 18.76 -1.57
CA THR A 96 -10.39 19.56 -0.55
C THR A 96 -10.16 18.73 0.71
N GLY A 97 -9.15 19.10 1.50
CA GLY A 97 -8.87 18.45 2.78
C GLY A 97 -7.49 17.83 2.86
N PRO A 98 -7.22 17.06 3.93
CA PRO A 98 -5.95 16.38 4.12
C PRO A 98 -5.61 15.45 2.97
N CYS A 99 -4.33 15.47 2.58
CA CYS A 99 -3.81 14.62 1.50
C CYS A 99 -2.31 14.40 1.67
N GLY A 100 -1.78 13.44 0.94
CA GLY A 100 -0.36 13.18 0.91
C GLY A 100 0.02 11.91 0.17
N PRO A 101 1.32 11.67 -0.02
CA PRO A 101 1.80 10.45 -0.61
C PRO A 101 1.43 9.25 0.24
N CYS A 102 1.30 8.10 -0.40
CA CYS A 102 1.12 6.84 0.30
C CYS A 102 2.08 5.78 -0.23
N SER A 103 2.19 4.71 0.54
CA SER A 103 3.00 3.55 0.23
C SER A 103 2.15 2.31 0.43
N GLU A 104 1.94 1.57 -0.62
CA GLU A 104 1.20 0.32 -0.59
C GLU A 104 2.15 -0.86 -0.37
N ILE A 105 1.67 -1.87 0.33
CA ILE A 105 2.36 -3.15 0.47
C ILE A 105 1.58 -4.19 -0.32
N HIS A 106 2.26 -4.81 -1.28
CA HIS A 106 1.71 -5.85 -2.15
C HIS A 106 2.37 -7.19 -1.84
N ILE A 107 1.62 -8.27 -2.08
CA ILE A 107 2.13 -9.63 -1.96
C ILE A 107 1.88 -10.41 -3.25
N ASP A 108 2.88 -11.19 -3.67
CA ASP A 108 2.80 -12.10 -4.79
C ASP A 108 2.48 -13.52 -4.29
N LEU A 109 1.24 -13.93 -4.46
CA LEU A 109 0.71 -15.24 -4.05
C LEU A 109 0.82 -16.31 -5.14
N ARG A 110 1.43 -15.99 -6.27
CA ARG A 110 1.55 -16.94 -7.38
C ARG A 110 2.48 -18.12 -7.03
N PRO A 111 2.29 -19.27 -7.68
CA PRO A 111 3.22 -20.39 -7.59
C PRO A 111 4.65 -20.00 -8.03
N ALA A 112 5.64 -20.67 -7.48
CA ALA A 112 7.07 -20.41 -7.78
C ALA A 112 7.39 -20.46 -9.28
N GLU A 113 6.75 -21.36 -10.02
CA GLU A 113 6.93 -21.50 -11.46
C GLU A 113 6.47 -20.27 -12.25
N GLU A 114 5.43 -19.60 -11.80
CA GLU A 114 4.94 -18.36 -12.41
C GLU A 114 5.80 -17.17 -12.03
N ARG A 115 6.24 -17.09 -10.78
CA ARG A 115 7.17 -16.06 -10.32
C ARG A 115 8.51 -16.12 -11.05
N ALA A 116 8.97 -17.32 -11.40
CA ALA A 116 10.20 -17.51 -12.17
C ALA A 116 10.10 -17.01 -13.62
N LYS A 117 8.90 -16.96 -14.19
CA LYS A 117 8.66 -16.49 -15.57
C LYS A 117 8.53 -14.98 -15.66
N ILE A 118 7.79 -14.38 -14.73
CA ILE A 118 7.51 -12.95 -14.70
C ILE A 118 7.69 -12.50 -13.25
N SER A 119 8.52 -11.48 -13.02
CA SER A 119 8.70 -10.90 -11.69
C SER A 119 7.38 -10.34 -11.16
N GLY A 120 7.12 -10.53 -9.86
CA GLY A 120 6.00 -9.87 -9.19
C GLY A 120 6.05 -8.35 -9.29
N ARG A 121 7.27 -7.78 -9.37
CA ARG A 121 7.49 -6.37 -9.63
C ARG A 121 6.68 -5.83 -10.83
N ASP A 122 6.66 -6.61 -11.91
CA ASP A 122 6.03 -6.19 -13.18
C ASP A 122 4.50 -6.33 -13.15
N LEU A 123 3.97 -6.88 -12.07
CA LEU A 123 2.53 -7.14 -11.91
C LEU A 123 1.89 -6.32 -10.78
N VAL A 124 2.67 -5.60 -9.99
CA VAL A 124 2.16 -4.67 -8.98
C VAL A 124 1.35 -3.57 -9.68
N ASN A 125 0.11 -3.34 -9.21
CA ASN A 125 -0.85 -2.37 -9.80
C ASN A 125 -1.17 -2.62 -11.28
N HIS A 126 -1.18 -3.91 -11.69
CA HIS A 126 -1.56 -4.35 -13.05
C HIS A 126 -2.75 -5.33 -13.01
N ASP A 127 -3.62 -5.23 -12.04
CA ASP A 127 -4.86 -6.03 -11.89
C ASP A 127 -4.64 -7.54 -11.91
N HIS A 128 -3.48 -8.02 -11.47
CA HIS A 128 -3.23 -9.45 -11.39
C HIS A 128 -3.90 -10.03 -10.13
N PRO A 129 -4.76 -11.08 -10.27
CA PRO A 129 -5.58 -11.59 -9.17
C PRO A 129 -4.77 -12.21 -8.00
N GLN A 130 -3.50 -12.50 -8.20
CA GLN A 130 -2.62 -13.09 -7.19
C GLN A 130 -1.42 -12.19 -6.81
N VAL A 131 -1.34 -10.97 -7.35
CA VAL A 131 -0.37 -9.96 -6.92
C VAL A 131 -1.17 -8.76 -6.41
N ILE A 132 -1.47 -8.79 -5.13
CA ILE A 132 -2.51 -7.95 -4.53
C ILE A 132 -1.96 -6.99 -3.49
N GLU A 133 -2.53 -5.80 -3.44
CA GLU A 133 -2.35 -4.88 -2.32
C GLU A 133 -3.00 -5.45 -1.07
N ILE A 134 -2.25 -5.47 0.04
CA ILE A 134 -2.75 -5.91 1.35
C ILE A 134 -2.82 -4.78 2.37
N TRP A 135 -1.99 -3.74 2.23
CA TRP A 135 -1.93 -2.63 3.18
C TRP A 135 -1.54 -1.33 2.47
N ASN A 136 -2.24 -0.24 2.75
CA ASN A 136 -1.88 1.10 2.31
C ASN A 136 -1.50 1.97 3.50
N LEU A 137 -0.30 2.55 3.45
CA LEU A 137 0.23 3.47 4.46
C LEU A 137 0.13 4.89 3.93
N VAL A 138 -0.80 5.69 4.44
CA VAL A 138 -1.02 7.07 3.99
C VAL A 138 -0.25 8.04 4.87
N PHE A 139 0.55 8.90 4.23
CA PHE A 139 1.41 9.91 4.87
C PHE A 139 0.82 11.30 4.60
N MET A 140 -0.18 11.69 5.38
CA MET A 140 -0.82 12.99 5.21
C MET A 140 0.12 14.10 5.68
N GLN A 141 0.54 14.94 4.77
CA GLN A 141 1.43 16.08 5.05
C GLN A 141 0.94 17.39 4.45
N TYR A 142 -0.13 17.37 3.68
CA TYR A 142 -0.71 18.54 3.03
C TYR A 142 -2.21 18.66 3.26
N ASN A 143 -2.71 19.87 3.06
CA ASN A 143 -4.12 20.18 2.94
C ASN A 143 -4.38 20.76 1.54
N ARG A 144 -5.29 20.13 0.77
CA ARG A 144 -5.75 20.63 -0.53
C ARG A 144 -6.78 21.71 -0.30
N LYS A 145 -6.53 22.91 -0.84
CA LYS A 145 -7.45 24.04 -0.79
C LYS A 145 -8.42 24.02 -1.96
N ALA A 146 -9.49 24.80 -1.84
CA ALA A 146 -10.50 24.94 -2.90
C ALA A 146 -9.96 25.50 -4.23
N ASP A 147 -8.86 26.23 -4.20
CA ASP A 147 -8.15 26.73 -5.38
C ASP A 147 -7.19 25.70 -6.01
N GLY A 148 -7.14 24.49 -5.45
CA GLY A 148 -6.26 23.40 -5.88
C GLY A 148 -4.85 23.45 -5.30
N SER A 149 -4.46 24.51 -4.58
CA SER A 149 -3.15 24.61 -3.97
C SER A 149 -2.98 23.68 -2.78
N LEU A 150 -1.71 23.30 -2.52
CA LEU A 150 -1.34 22.48 -1.38
C LEU A 150 -0.68 23.34 -0.30
N GLU A 151 -1.12 23.16 0.93
CA GLU A 151 -0.55 23.78 2.11
C GLU A 151 -0.06 22.70 3.08
N PRO A 152 1.17 22.81 3.63
CA PRO A 152 1.64 21.86 4.62
C PRO A 152 0.72 21.81 5.85
N LEU A 153 0.43 20.61 6.34
CA LEU A 153 -0.28 20.43 7.60
C LEU A 153 0.60 20.85 8.78
N PRO A 154 0.01 21.40 9.84
CA PRO A 154 0.74 21.80 11.05
C PRO A 154 1.35 20.60 11.80
N ALA A 155 0.77 19.43 11.65
CA ALA A 155 1.31 18.16 12.13
C ALA A 155 1.16 17.11 11.04
N LYS A 156 2.16 16.24 10.92
CA LYS A 156 2.12 15.09 10.00
C LYS A 156 1.25 13.99 10.59
N VAL A 157 0.43 13.38 9.75
CA VAL A 157 -0.56 12.40 10.15
C VAL A 157 -0.32 11.08 9.43
N ILE A 158 -0.42 9.99 10.15
CA ILE A 158 -0.50 8.64 9.59
C ILE A 158 -1.95 8.17 9.61
N ASP A 159 -2.39 7.66 8.49
CA ASP A 159 -3.60 6.86 8.36
C ASP A 159 -3.27 5.62 7.54
N THR A 160 -3.65 4.45 8.03
CA THR A 160 -3.36 3.21 7.30
C THR A 160 -4.61 2.37 7.17
N GLY A 161 -4.71 1.65 6.04
CA GLY A 161 -5.80 0.73 5.78
C GLY A 161 -5.28 -0.61 5.27
N MET A 162 -5.61 -1.69 5.99
CA MET A 162 -5.27 -3.05 5.63
C MET A 162 -6.54 -3.89 5.53
N GLY A 163 -6.75 -4.54 4.37
CA GLY A 163 -7.87 -5.46 4.19
C GLY A 163 -7.67 -6.73 4.99
N PHE A 164 -8.52 -6.98 5.98
CA PHE A 164 -8.41 -8.17 6.83
C PHE A 164 -8.51 -9.46 6.01
N GLU A 165 -9.48 -9.54 5.10
CA GLU A 165 -9.69 -10.70 4.26
C GLU A 165 -8.53 -10.94 3.31
N ARG A 166 -7.95 -9.88 2.72
CA ARG A 166 -6.74 -9.98 1.89
C ARG A 166 -5.55 -10.47 2.70
N LEU A 167 -5.41 -10.01 3.94
CA LEU A 167 -4.38 -10.50 4.85
C LEU A 167 -4.56 -11.98 5.18
N CYS A 168 -5.80 -12.41 5.44
CA CYS A 168 -6.12 -13.82 5.65
C CYS A 168 -5.77 -14.68 4.44
N MET A 169 -6.07 -14.22 3.23
CA MET A 169 -5.64 -14.90 1.99
C MET A 169 -4.12 -15.08 1.95
N ALA A 170 -3.38 -14.03 2.25
CA ALA A 170 -1.92 -14.05 2.26
C ALA A 170 -1.35 -15.04 3.29
N CYS A 171 -1.91 -15.05 4.51
CA CYS A 171 -1.45 -15.92 5.60
C CYS A 171 -1.80 -17.39 5.39
N LEU A 172 -2.96 -17.66 4.81
CA LEU A 172 -3.48 -19.03 4.65
C LEU A 172 -3.11 -19.63 3.30
N LEU A 173 -2.55 -18.87 2.39
CA LEU A 173 -2.25 -19.25 1.00
C LEU A 173 -3.48 -19.78 0.24
N TYR A 174 -4.66 -19.32 0.62
CA TYR A 174 -5.92 -19.65 -0.03
C TYR A 174 -6.52 -18.43 -0.71
N THR A 175 -7.32 -18.67 -1.72
CA THR A 175 -8.32 -17.69 -2.13
C THR A 175 -9.28 -17.47 -0.97
N SER A 176 -9.80 -16.26 -0.84
CA SER A 176 -10.80 -15.99 0.20
C SER A 176 -11.92 -17.03 0.12
N PRO A 177 -12.24 -17.72 1.22
CA PRO A 177 -13.25 -18.75 1.18
C PRO A 177 -14.59 -18.14 0.77
N SER A 178 -15.19 -18.70 -0.26
CA SER A 178 -16.58 -18.40 -0.59
C SER A 178 -17.46 -18.94 0.54
N PRO A 179 -18.51 -18.21 0.97
CA PRO A 179 -19.48 -18.75 1.93
C PRO A 179 -20.20 -20.01 1.45
N ARG A 180 -19.89 -20.48 0.25
CA ARG A 180 -20.49 -21.67 -0.38
C ARG A 180 -19.54 -22.87 -0.45
N ASP A 181 -18.30 -22.68 -0.07
CA ASP A 181 -17.30 -23.75 0.07
C ASP A 181 -17.26 -24.21 1.54
#